data_b7daf548eb428015ee44a56954662065
#
_entry.id   b7daf548eb428015ee44a56954662065
#
_cell.length_a   1.000
_cell.length_b   1.000
_cell.length_c   1.000
_cell.angle_alpha   90.00
_cell.angle_beta   90.00
_cell.angle_gamma   90.00
#
_symmetry.space_group_name_H-M   'P 1'
#
loop_
_entity.id
_entity.type
_entity.pdbx_description
1 polymer ?
#
loop_
_entity_poly.entity_id
_entity_poly.type
_entity_poly.pdbx_seq_one_letter_code
_entity_poly.pdbx_strand_id
1 'polypeptide(L)'
;MTEFFPQEVYSEDCLTLNIWTPMTPRANASLPVIVFFFGGRFVEGATNALIYNPQSWVQRTQEHIVVTVNFRMNILGFPNALGLAEQNLGLLDQRVALEWIRDNIAAFGGSPANMVKWGESAGAIANDYLNFAYPSDPIFTGMILDSGTALFPATGALSQDVSQSNFTSVMENAGCSLATSPIDCMRDVPWQTLQGLLAMDTTMRFQPVVDEHVIFSNYSAQYGLGNVSTIAAIIGTNQHELSATYPQHLGNPTNPTIDLYGNYSFLCAAVQSSRLREDAGLTTYRFRYDGSFPNINPEEYPGAYHAAELPMVFGTAGDYHGASTPYQDAVSHKMQDLWLEFAKDPEQGLANAGWGRYADGKAVLLGGTAGVIEEIGASELDIGCDIAEDILLTAAEAT
;
A
#
# COMPACT_ATOMS: atom_id res chain seq x y z
N MET A 1 -9.88 -13.52 0.61
CA MET A 1 -8.49 -13.21 1.02
C MET A 1 -7.85 -14.34 1.83
N THR A 2 -8.54 -14.98 2.77
CA THR A 2 -7.97 -16.04 3.63
C THR A 2 -7.42 -17.26 2.89
N GLU A 3 -7.85 -17.54 1.67
CA GLU A 3 -7.37 -18.69 0.87
C GLU A 3 -5.96 -18.49 0.27
N PHE A 4 -5.47 -17.25 0.22
CA PHE A 4 -4.13 -16.95 -0.30
C PHE A 4 -3.03 -17.04 0.77
N PHE A 5 -3.41 -17.23 2.02
CA PHE A 5 -2.46 -17.44 3.12
C PHE A 5 -2.33 -18.93 3.41
N PRO A 6 -1.18 -19.56 3.15
CA PRO A 6 -0.92 -20.91 3.60
C PRO A 6 -0.98 -20.98 5.13
N GLN A 7 -1.03 -22.19 5.72
CA GLN A 7 -0.96 -22.33 7.19
C GLN A 7 0.21 -21.53 7.73
N GLU A 8 -0.11 -20.43 8.42
CA GLU A 8 0.88 -19.48 8.88
C GLU A 8 1.63 -20.03 10.09
N VAL A 9 2.95 -19.93 10.04
CA VAL A 9 3.81 -20.16 11.21
C VAL A 9 4.14 -18.78 11.77
N TYR A 10 3.56 -18.47 12.92
CA TYR A 10 3.79 -17.20 13.61
C TYR A 10 5.04 -17.30 14.49
N SER A 11 5.81 -16.22 14.55
CA SER A 11 6.98 -16.07 15.40
C SER A 11 7.17 -14.61 15.80
N GLU A 12 7.71 -14.35 16.97
CA GLU A 12 8.16 -13.00 17.34
C GLU A 12 9.42 -12.58 16.56
N ASP A 13 10.19 -13.55 16.06
CA ASP A 13 11.25 -13.32 15.07
C ASP A 13 10.62 -13.25 13.67
N CYS A 14 9.93 -12.15 13.38
CA CYS A 14 9.12 -11.94 12.17
C CYS A 14 9.67 -10.86 11.21
N LEU A 15 10.71 -10.12 11.61
CA LEU A 15 11.30 -9.06 10.78
C LEU A 15 12.21 -9.67 9.72
N THR A 16 11.59 -10.20 8.67
CA THR A 16 12.23 -10.88 7.56
C THR A 16 11.86 -10.24 6.23
N LEU A 17 12.64 -10.52 5.19
CA LEU A 17 12.36 -10.10 3.82
C LEU A 17 12.70 -11.22 2.85
N ASN A 18 12.09 -11.17 1.66
CA ASN A 18 12.41 -12.07 0.55
C ASN A 18 13.02 -11.25 -0.59
N ILE A 19 14.00 -11.82 -1.30
CA ILE A 19 14.66 -11.20 -2.45
C ILE A 19 14.55 -12.11 -3.64
N TRP A 20 13.95 -11.63 -4.73
CA TRP A 20 13.93 -12.30 -6.02
C TRP A 20 14.86 -11.56 -6.98
N THR A 21 15.87 -12.26 -7.45
CA THR A 21 16.87 -11.73 -8.38
C THR A 21 17.01 -12.66 -9.59
N PRO A 22 17.40 -12.15 -10.77
CA PRO A 22 17.72 -12.99 -11.92
C PRO A 22 18.75 -14.07 -11.59
N MET A 23 18.56 -15.30 -12.13
CA MET A 23 19.45 -16.45 -11.84
C MET A 23 20.89 -16.22 -12.29
N THR A 24 21.08 -15.44 -13.33
CA THR A 24 22.40 -15.12 -13.89
C THR A 24 22.52 -13.60 -14.06
N PRO A 25 22.73 -12.87 -12.96
CA PRO A 25 22.96 -11.44 -13.07
C PRO A 25 24.22 -11.23 -13.92
N ARG A 26 24.15 -10.31 -14.89
CA ARG A 26 25.34 -9.91 -15.66
C ARG A 26 26.42 -9.49 -14.70
N ALA A 27 27.67 -9.83 -14.94
CA ALA A 27 28.79 -9.36 -14.13
C ALA A 27 28.72 -7.82 -14.03
N ASN A 28 28.72 -7.31 -12.79
CA ASN A 28 28.49 -5.90 -12.46
C ASN A 28 27.07 -5.38 -12.79
N ALA A 29 26.05 -6.23 -12.78
CA ALA A 29 24.67 -5.77 -12.86
C ALA A 29 24.39 -4.79 -11.71
N SER A 30 23.77 -3.67 -12.04
CA SER A 30 23.28 -2.68 -11.08
C SER A 30 21.78 -2.50 -11.40
N LEU A 31 21.00 -3.56 -11.08
CA LEU A 31 19.60 -3.66 -11.43
C LEU A 31 18.75 -2.74 -10.55
N PRO A 32 17.69 -2.12 -11.10
CA PRO A 32 16.71 -1.42 -10.28
C PRO A 32 16.04 -2.39 -9.30
N VAL A 33 15.68 -1.87 -8.13
CA VAL A 33 15.12 -2.64 -7.02
C VAL A 33 13.74 -2.10 -6.70
N ILE A 34 12.74 -2.97 -6.71
CA ILE A 34 11.37 -2.65 -6.31
C ILE A 34 11.14 -3.30 -4.94
N VAL A 35 10.86 -2.47 -3.92
CA VAL A 35 10.64 -2.92 -2.54
C VAL A 35 9.15 -2.81 -2.22
N PHE A 36 8.49 -3.95 -2.01
CA PHE A 36 7.06 -4.02 -1.77
C PHE A 36 6.71 -4.14 -0.28
N PHE A 37 5.76 -3.32 0.15
CA PHE A 37 5.11 -3.35 1.44
C PHE A 37 3.61 -3.65 1.26
N PHE A 38 3.17 -4.74 1.86
CA PHE A 38 1.78 -5.21 1.74
C PHE A 38 0.80 -4.36 2.55
N GLY A 39 -0.47 -4.44 2.18
CA GLY A 39 -1.59 -3.84 2.88
C GLY A 39 -2.08 -4.67 4.08
N GLY A 40 -3.36 -4.47 4.46
CA GLY A 40 -4.00 -5.17 5.58
C GLY A 40 -4.33 -4.26 6.77
N ARG A 41 -4.63 -2.99 6.49
CA ARG A 41 -5.13 -2.01 7.47
C ARG A 41 -4.21 -1.80 8.68
N PHE A 42 -2.92 -2.11 8.57
CA PHE A 42 -1.92 -2.13 9.66
C PHE A 42 -2.19 -3.17 10.76
N VAL A 43 -3.13 -4.08 10.58
CA VAL A 43 -3.51 -5.07 11.60
C VAL A 43 -3.21 -6.50 11.21
N GLU A 44 -3.09 -6.78 9.93
CA GLU A 44 -2.86 -8.13 9.37
C GLU A 44 -2.06 -8.08 8.07
N GLY A 45 -1.47 -9.22 7.67
CA GLY A 45 -0.73 -9.40 6.43
C GLY A 45 0.65 -10.01 6.67
N ALA A 46 1.25 -10.54 5.62
CA ALA A 46 2.61 -11.06 5.60
C ALA A 46 3.11 -11.25 4.16
N THR A 47 4.42 -11.32 3.99
CA THR A 47 5.04 -11.52 2.66
C THR A 47 4.93 -12.94 2.12
N ASN A 48 4.43 -13.89 2.91
CA ASN A 48 4.19 -15.28 2.49
C ASN A 48 2.83 -15.48 1.80
N ALA A 49 2.02 -14.43 1.64
CA ALA A 49 0.85 -14.51 0.78
C ALA A 49 1.27 -14.89 -0.64
N LEU A 50 0.64 -15.95 -1.16
CA LEU A 50 1.04 -16.56 -2.43
C LEU A 50 0.95 -15.59 -3.61
N ILE A 51 0.04 -14.62 -3.54
CA ILE A 51 -0.12 -13.58 -4.56
C ILE A 51 1.10 -12.65 -4.66
N TYR A 52 1.95 -12.54 -3.64
CA TYR A 52 3.13 -11.66 -3.61
C TYR A 52 4.40 -12.35 -4.13
N ASN A 53 4.27 -13.37 -4.95
CA ASN A 53 5.41 -14.07 -5.56
C ASN A 53 5.75 -13.49 -6.95
N PRO A 54 6.81 -12.66 -7.10
CA PRO A 54 7.17 -12.03 -8.37
C PRO A 54 8.05 -12.94 -9.25
N GLN A 55 8.16 -14.22 -8.96
CA GLN A 55 9.07 -15.13 -9.66
C GLN A 55 8.87 -15.09 -11.18
N SER A 56 7.63 -15.16 -11.64
CA SER A 56 7.29 -15.12 -13.08
C SER A 56 7.71 -13.80 -13.73
N TRP A 57 7.50 -12.68 -13.04
CA TRP A 57 7.89 -11.36 -13.51
C TRP A 57 9.41 -11.21 -13.60
N VAL A 58 10.15 -11.52 -12.53
CA VAL A 58 11.61 -11.46 -12.54
C VAL A 58 12.20 -12.41 -13.56
N GLN A 59 11.63 -13.63 -13.71
CA GLN A 59 12.07 -14.60 -14.71
C GLN A 59 11.82 -14.13 -16.14
N ARG A 60 10.71 -13.45 -16.40
CA ARG A 60 10.35 -12.94 -17.74
C ARG A 60 11.28 -11.81 -18.18
N THR A 61 11.56 -10.86 -17.30
CA THR A 61 12.29 -9.63 -17.68
C THR A 61 13.80 -9.75 -17.49
N GLN A 62 14.28 -10.43 -16.44
CA GLN A 62 15.69 -10.54 -16.06
C GLN A 62 16.40 -9.18 -15.84
N GLU A 63 15.65 -8.10 -15.59
CA GLU A 63 16.14 -6.72 -15.58
C GLU A 63 15.95 -5.97 -14.26
N HIS A 64 15.41 -6.62 -13.24
CA HIS A 64 15.15 -6.00 -11.93
C HIS A 64 15.19 -7.01 -10.79
N ILE A 65 15.17 -6.47 -9.58
CA ILE A 65 15.04 -7.22 -8.34
C ILE A 65 13.74 -6.80 -7.67
N VAL A 66 13.01 -7.75 -7.09
CA VAL A 66 11.87 -7.46 -6.21
C VAL A 66 12.21 -7.92 -4.80
N VAL A 67 11.90 -7.08 -3.82
CA VAL A 67 12.02 -7.38 -2.39
C VAL A 67 10.66 -7.22 -1.75
N THR A 68 10.20 -8.20 -0.96
CA THR A 68 9.01 -8.06 -0.13
C THR A 68 9.41 -8.07 1.34
N VAL A 69 8.80 -7.21 2.17
CA VAL A 69 9.26 -6.92 3.52
C VAL A 69 8.16 -7.17 4.54
N ASN A 70 8.47 -7.96 5.59
CA ASN A 70 7.64 -8.06 6.79
C ASN A 70 7.94 -6.90 7.75
N PHE A 71 6.92 -6.43 8.45
CA PHE A 71 7.00 -5.42 9.49
C PHE A 71 5.95 -5.69 10.57
N ARG A 72 6.16 -5.20 11.77
CA ARG A 72 5.20 -5.38 12.87
C ARG A 72 3.91 -4.61 12.62
N MET A 73 2.80 -5.23 12.97
CA MET A 73 1.44 -4.70 12.80
C MET A 73 0.66 -4.81 14.11
N ASN A 74 -0.55 -4.26 14.09
CA ASN A 74 -1.46 -4.30 15.23
C ASN A 74 -0.77 -3.79 16.52
N ILE A 75 -1.09 -4.35 17.69
CA ILE A 75 -0.50 -3.95 18.97
C ILE A 75 1.04 -4.03 19.00
N LEU A 76 1.65 -4.93 18.22
CA LEU A 76 3.11 -5.10 18.17
C LEU A 76 3.80 -4.00 17.36
N GLY A 77 3.14 -3.46 16.33
CA GLY A 77 3.65 -2.41 15.46
C GLY A 77 3.19 -1.00 15.83
N PHE A 78 1.98 -0.90 16.39
CA PHE A 78 1.29 0.37 16.65
C PHE A 78 0.61 0.38 18.00
N PRO A 79 1.34 0.16 19.10
CA PRO A 79 0.76 -0.03 20.42
C PRO A 79 0.02 1.19 20.96
N ASN A 80 0.41 2.39 20.56
CA ASN A 80 -0.09 3.65 21.12
C ASN A 80 -0.10 3.61 22.66
N ALA A 81 1.04 3.24 23.25
CA ALA A 81 1.18 2.94 24.66
C ALA A 81 1.82 4.10 25.43
N LEU A 82 1.22 4.49 26.55
CA LEU A 82 1.82 5.45 27.46
C LEU A 82 3.18 4.94 27.97
N GLY A 83 4.20 5.77 27.90
CA GLY A 83 5.56 5.44 28.36
C GLY A 83 6.49 4.85 27.29
N LEU A 84 6.01 4.64 26.07
CA LEU A 84 6.89 4.40 24.93
C LEU A 84 7.37 5.71 24.32
N ALA A 85 8.66 5.79 24.02
CA ALA A 85 9.25 6.95 23.34
C ALA A 85 8.84 7.01 21.86
N GLU A 86 8.74 5.84 21.23
CA GLU A 86 8.39 5.68 19.82
C GLU A 86 7.10 4.87 19.70
N GLN A 87 6.11 5.36 18.94
CA GLN A 87 4.80 4.74 18.85
C GLN A 87 4.60 3.94 17.57
N ASN A 88 5.05 4.45 16.43
CA ASN A 88 4.81 3.89 15.11
C ASN A 88 5.87 2.85 14.72
N LEU A 89 6.07 1.84 15.57
CA LEU A 89 7.17 0.88 15.46
C LEU A 89 7.18 0.12 14.13
N GLY A 90 6.01 -0.20 13.58
CA GLY A 90 5.90 -0.88 12.28
C GLY A 90 6.45 -0.02 11.12
N LEU A 91 6.30 1.31 11.17
CA LEU A 91 6.91 2.21 10.18
C LEU A 91 8.42 2.32 10.36
N LEU A 92 8.90 2.28 11.61
CA LEU A 92 10.33 2.24 11.90
C LEU A 92 10.96 0.93 11.43
N ASP A 93 10.25 -0.20 11.54
CA ASP A 93 10.69 -1.49 10.96
C ASP A 93 10.87 -1.39 9.44
N GLN A 94 9.92 -0.75 8.75
CA GLN A 94 10.04 -0.50 7.31
C GLN A 94 11.25 0.37 6.97
N ARG A 95 11.51 1.43 7.75
CA ARG A 95 12.70 2.27 7.56
C ARG A 95 13.99 1.47 7.74
N VAL A 96 14.10 0.65 8.78
CA VAL A 96 15.27 -0.20 9.02
C VAL A 96 15.46 -1.22 7.89
N ALA A 97 14.36 -1.79 7.38
CA ALA A 97 14.43 -2.70 6.23
C ALA A 97 14.98 -1.99 4.98
N LEU A 98 14.55 -0.76 4.70
CA LEU A 98 15.06 0.03 3.57
C LEU A 98 16.55 0.34 3.72
N GLU A 99 17.01 0.67 4.93
CA GLU A 99 18.45 0.88 5.23
C GLU A 99 19.25 -0.40 5.01
N TRP A 100 18.74 -1.53 5.50
CA TRP A 100 19.39 -2.82 5.29
C TRP A 100 19.46 -3.19 3.81
N ILE A 101 18.38 -2.98 3.05
CA ILE A 101 18.35 -3.25 1.60
C ILE A 101 19.39 -2.37 0.90
N ARG A 102 19.40 -1.06 1.15
CA ARG A 102 20.41 -0.15 0.59
C ARG A 102 21.83 -0.64 0.82
N ASP A 103 22.12 -1.08 2.04
CA ASP A 103 23.48 -1.45 2.44
C ASP A 103 23.90 -2.84 1.91
N ASN A 104 22.94 -3.72 1.52
CA ASN A 104 23.23 -5.10 1.18
C ASN A 104 22.84 -5.51 -0.25
N ILE A 105 21.94 -4.79 -0.94
CA ILE A 105 21.33 -5.24 -2.19
C ILE A 105 22.32 -5.39 -3.35
N ALA A 106 23.46 -4.70 -3.28
CA ALA A 106 24.53 -4.85 -4.27
C ALA A 106 25.10 -6.28 -4.33
N ALA A 107 25.10 -7.01 -3.21
CA ALA A 107 25.50 -8.40 -3.16
C ALA A 107 24.57 -9.34 -3.95
N PHE A 108 23.33 -8.90 -4.19
CA PHE A 108 22.32 -9.60 -4.97
C PHE A 108 22.22 -9.07 -6.42
N GLY A 109 23.11 -8.17 -6.84
CA GLY A 109 23.14 -7.57 -8.17
C GLY A 109 22.24 -6.33 -8.33
N GLY A 110 21.68 -5.81 -7.26
CA GLY A 110 20.85 -4.61 -7.25
C GLY A 110 21.64 -3.31 -7.09
N SER A 111 21.02 -2.21 -7.47
CA SER A 111 21.56 -0.86 -7.32
C SER A 111 21.02 -0.20 -6.06
N PRO A 112 21.84 0.09 -5.04
CA PRO A 112 21.39 0.85 -3.88
C PRO A 112 21.05 2.31 -4.21
N ALA A 113 21.48 2.80 -5.38
CA ALA A 113 21.17 4.14 -5.86
C ALA A 113 19.91 4.19 -6.75
N ASN A 114 19.31 3.04 -7.05
CA ASN A 114 18.09 2.96 -7.86
C ASN A 114 17.10 1.98 -7.22
N MET A 115 16.44 2.47 -6.18
CA MET A 115 15.44 1.73 -5.41
C MET A 115 14.11 2.47 -5.50
N VAL A 116 13.04 1.75 -5.76
CA VAL A 116 11.65 2.24 -5.76
C VAL A 116 10.86 1.50 -4.70
N LYS A 117 10.15 2.21 -3.85
CA LYS A 117 9.20 1.59 -2.92
C LYS A 117 7.84 1.46 -3.58
N TRP A 118 7.21 0.33 -3.36
CA TRP A 118 5.87 0.01 -3.84
C TRP A 118 5.04 -0.49 -2.67
N GLY A 119 3.81 -0.05 -2.58
CA GLY A 119 2.88 -0.53 -1.57
C GLY A 119 1.45 -0.48 -2.06
N GLU A 120 0.62 -1.32 -1.45
CA GLU A 120 -0.80 -1.34 -1.68
C GLU A 120 -1.54 -1.06 -0.36
N SER A 121 -2.67 -0.30 -0.41
CA SER A 121 -3.49 -0.04 0.78
C SER A 121 -2.67 0.56 1.94
N ALA A 122 -2.70 -0.07 3.11
CA ALA A 122 -1.89 0.31 4.27
C ALA A 122 -0.39 0.37 3.96
N GLY A 123 0.12 -0.49 3.06
CA GLY A 123 1.51 -0.44 2.59
C GLY A 123 1.82 0.81 1.76
N ALA A 124 0.87 1.25 0.92
CA ALA A 124 0.97 2.50 0.18
C ALA A 124 0.91 3.71 1.12
N ILE A 125 -0.02 3.72 2.08
CA ILE A 125 -0.14 4.75 3.11
C ILE A 125 1.16 4.86 3.91
N ALA A 126 1.73 3.73 4.35
CA ALA A 126 2.99 3.67 5.08
C ALA A 126 4.16 4.25 4.25
N ASN A 127 4.22 3.90 2.96
CA ASN A 127 5.20 4.44 2.04
C ASN A 127 5.11 5.96 1.93
N ASP A 128 3.91 6.51 1.87
CA ASP A 128 3.72 7.95 1.78
C ASP A 128 4.02 8.64 3.12
N TYR A 129 3.72 8.04 4.29
CA TYR A 129 4.15 8.54 5.59
C TYR A 129 5.68 8.69 5.67
N LEU A 130 6.43 7.67 5.22
CA LEU A 130 7.90 7.72 5.21
C LEU A 130 8.45 8.79 4.25
N ASN A 131 7.69 9.19 3.23
CA ASN A 131 8.05 10.27 2.33
C ASN A 131 8.10 11.64 3.03
N PHE A 132 7.29 11.83 4.06
CA PHE A 132 7.28 13.03 4.92
C PHE A 132 8.21 12.89 6.12
N ALA A 133 8.35 11.70 6.69
CA ALA A 133 9.20 11.48 7.86
C ALA A 133 10.69 11.64 7.54
N TYR A 134 11.11 11.32 6.30
CA TYR A 134 12.53 11.36 5.88
C TYR A 134 12.73 12.15 4.57
N PRO A 135 12.33 13.43 4.52
CA PRO A 135 12.32 14.19 3.26
C PRO A 135 13.71 14.41 2.66
N SER A 136 14.75 14.48 3.50
CA SER A 136 16.15 14.71 3.09
C SER A 136 16.95 13.42 2.86
N ASP A 137 16.44 12.26 3.31
CA ASP A 137 17.07 10.94 3.13
C ASP A 137 15.99 9.88 2.79
N PRO A 138 15.34 9.98 1.63
CA PRO A 138 14.27 9.05 1.26
C PRO A 138 14.76 7.62 1.01
N ILE A 139 16.03 7.38 0.74
CA ILE A 139 16.66 6.11 0.32
C ILE A 139 16.24 5.68 -1.10
N PHE A 140 15.04 5.98 -1.54
CA PHE A 140 14.49 5.58 -2.83
C PHE A 140 14.37 6.76 -3.80
N THR A 141 14.33 6.41 -5.09
CA THR A 141 14.26 7.37 -6.20
C THR A 141 12.84 7.60 -6.71
N GLY A 142 11.90 6.73 -6.33
CA GLY A 142 10.50 6.82 -6.69
C GLY A 142 9.61 6.00 -5.77
N MET A 143 8.30 6.23 -5.84
CA MET A 143 7.31 5.47 -5.07
C MET A 143 6.10 5.10 -5.93
N ILE A 144 5.51 3.94 -5.65
CA ILE A 144 4.28 3.44 -6.25
C ILE A 144 3.27 3.24 -5.13
N LEU A 145 2.16 3.94 -5.22
CA LEU A 145 1.11 4.01 -4.21
C LEU A 145 -0.19 3.47 -4.81
N ASP A 146 -0.43 2.18 -4.61
CA ASP A 146 -1.64 1.53 -5.06
C ASP A 146 -2.70 1.61 -3.95
N SER A 147 -3.80 2.29 -4.22
CA SER A 147 -4.97 2.40 -3.34
C SER A 147 -4.64 2.89 -1.92
N GLY A 148 -3.79 3.93 -1.80
CA GLY A 148 -3.46 4.50 -0.50
C GLY A 148 -2.46 5.64 -0.56
N THR A 149 -2.71 6.73 0.18
CA THR A 149 -1.80 7.86 0.38
C THR A 149 -1.86 8.34 1.82
N ALA A 150 -0.93 9.20 2.24
CA ALA A 150 -0.95 9.82 3.57
C ALA A 150 -2.22 10.66 3.84
N LEU A 151 -2.96 11.02 2.78
CA LEU A 151 -4.24 11.75 2.87
C LEU A 151 -5.46 10.83 2.99
N PHE A 152 -5.26 9.51 3.10
CA PHE A 152 -6.37 8.60 3.36
C PHE A 152 -7.13 9.03 4.63
N PRO A 153 -8.46 9.22 4.57
CA PRO A 153 -9.20 9.78 5.68
C PRO A 153 -9.10 8.92 6.94
N ALA A 154 -8.73 9.53 8.05
CA ALA A 154 -8.63 8.87 9.36
C ALA A 154 -9.99 8.43 9.95
N THR A 155 -11.08 8.62 9.22
CA THR A 155 -12.44 8.29 9.67
C THR A 155 -12.69 6.78 9.54
N GLY A 156 -12.86 6.12 10.67
CA GLY A 156 -13.27 4.71 10.77
C GLY A 156 -12.12 3.70 10.70
N ALA A 157 -11.30 3.71 9.66
CA ALA A 157 -10.22 2.74 9.50
C ALA A 157 -8.91 3.14 10.20
N LEU A 158 -8.65 4.44 10.34
CA LEU A 158 -7.50 5.02 11.04
C LEU A 158 -7.95 5.90 12.21
N SER A 159 -9.05 5.54 12.88
CA SER A 159 -9.51 6.26 14.05
C SER A 159 -8.48 6.12 15.17
N GLN A 160 -7.91 7.26 15.56
CA GLN A 160 -6.88 7.29 16.59
C GLN A 160 -7.50 7.08 17.96
N ASP A 161 -6.97 6.13 18.71
CA ASP A 161 -7.25 6.01 20.14
C ASP A 161 -6.42 7.06 20.90
N VAL A 162 -6.88 8.32 20.87
CA VAL A 162 -6.21 9.47 21.49
C VAL A 162 -6.06 9.28 23.01
N SER A 163 -6.97 8.53 23.62
CA SER A 163 -6.96 8.24 25.06
C SER A 163 -6.04 7.09 25.46
N GLN A 164 -5.46 6.37 24.48
CA GLN A 164 -4.66 5.16 24.70
C GLN A 164 -5.43 4.06 25.46
N SER A 165 -6.74 4.04 25.32
CA SER A 165 -7.65 3.14 26.03
C SER A 165 -7.51 1.70 25.57
N ASN A 166 -7.23 1.47 24.29
CA ASN A 166 -7.05 0.12 23.75
C ASN A 166 -5.85 -0.58 24.38
N PHE A 167 -4.68 0.08 24.40
CA PHE A 167 -3.50 -0.51 25.03
C PHE A 167 -3.69 -0.70 26.53
N THR A 168 -4.30 0.27 27.21
CA THR A 168 -4.61 0.19 28.64
C THR A 168 -5.50 -1.01 28.95
N SER A 169 -6.55 -1.25 28.14
CA SER A 169 -7.44 -2.40 28.29
C SER A 169 -6.71 -3.73 28.11
N VAL A 170 -5.86 -3.85 27.07
CA VAL A 170 -5.07 -5.07 26.87
C VAL A 170 -4.09 -5.29 28.01
N MET A 171 -3.43 -4.24 28.48
CA MET A 171 -2.48 -4.27 29.60
C MET A 171 -3.15 -4.74 30.91
N GLU A 172 -4.36 -4.26 31.20
CA GLU A 172 -5.16 -4.68 32.36
C GLU A 172 -5.53 -6.16 32.27
N ASN A 173 -6.03 -6.60 31.10
CA ASN A 173 -6.42 -7.99 30.86
C ASN A 173 -5.21 -8.94 30.85
N ALA A 174 -4.03 -8.47 30.50
CA ALA A 174 -2.77 -9.21 30.59
C ALA A 174 -2.21 -9.26 32.04
N GLY A 175 -2.82 -8.55 32.98
CA GLY A 175 -2.37 -8.50 34.39
C GLY A 175 -1.16 -7.61 34.64
N CYS A 176 -0.80 -6.71 33.70
CA CYS A 176 0.39 -5.86 33.76
C CYS A 176 0.16 -4.49 34.36
N SER A 177 -1.09 -4.08 34.65
CA SER A 177 -1.42 -2.72 35.09
C SER A 177 -0.80 -2.35 36.44
N LEU A 178 -0.53 -3.31 37.32
CA LEU A 178 0.06 -3.09 38.65
C LEU A 178 1.57 -3.41 38.68
N ALA A 179 2.19 -3.72 37.56
CA ALA A 179 3.62 -3.97 37.47
C ALA A 179 4.43 -2.68 37.71
N THR A 180 5.63 -2.79 38.28
CA THR A 180 6.54 -1.65 38.47
C THR A 180 6.92 -0.98 37.16
N SER A 181 7.04 -1.77 36.11
CA SER A 181 7.21 -1.32 34.71
C SER A 181 6.15 -2.02 33.85
N PRO A 182 4.99 -1.41 33.59
CA PRO A 182 3.92 -2.01 32.81
C PRO A 182 4.35 -2.37 31.39
N ILE A 183 5.16 -1.55 30.73
CA ILE A 183 5.66 -1.81 29.38
C ILE A 183 6.58 -3.04 29.35
N ASP A 184 7.49 -3.19 30.33
CA ASP A 184 8.35 -4.37 30.37
C ASP A 184 7.55 -5.63 30.68
N CYS A 185 6.55 -5.54 31.57
CA CYS A 185 5.60 -6.63 31.77
C CYS A 185 4.89 -7.03 30.48
N MET A 186 4.41 -6.06 29.70
CA MET A 186 3.76 -6.34 28.41
C MET A 186 4.70 -6.98 27.38
N ARG A 187 6.00 -6.66 27.41
CA ARG A 187 7.00 -7.31 26.54
C ARG A 187 7.19 -8.77 26.87
N ASP A 188 6.98 -9.18 28.11
CA ASP A 188 7.08 -10.56 28.56
C ASP A 188 5.79 -11.38 28.34
N VAL A 189 4.69 -10.75 27.91
CA VAL A 189 3.43 -11.43 27.58
C VAL A 189 3.59 -12.20 26.27
N PRO A 190 3.40 -13.53 26.22
CA PRO A 190 3.49 -14.29 25.00
C PRO A 190 2.54 -13.75 23.91
N TRP A 191 2.98 -13.67 22.67
CA TRP A 191 2.18 -13.13 21.56
C TRP A 191 0.84 -13.87 21.38
N GLN A 192 0.77 -15.19 21.69
CA GLN A 192 -0.48 -15.97 21.65
C GLN A 192 -1.52 -15.43 22.65
N THR A 193 -1.05 -14.98 23.81
CA THR A 193 -1.92 -14.35 24.83
C THR A 193 -2.44 -13.01 24.31
N LEU A 194 -1.57 -12.17 23.74
CA LEU A 194 -1.96 -10.91 23.13
C LEU A 194 -2.97 -11.11 22.00
N GLN A 195 -2.72 -12.08 21.11
CA GLN A 195 -3.66 -12.43 20.04
C GLN A 195 -5.03 -12.87 20.59
N GLY A 196 -5.02 -13.69 21.65
CA GLY A 196 -6.25 -14.11 22.33
C GLY A 196 -7.05 -12.93 22.91
N LEU A 197 -6.37 -11.98 23.52
CA LEU A 197 -7.00 -10.76 24.08
C LEU A 197 -7.59 -9.88 22.96
N LEU A 198 -6.88 -9.70 21.86
CA LEU A 198 -7.37 -8.94 20.70
C LEU A 198 -8.59 -9.63 20.03
N ALA A 199 -8.62 -10.96 20.01
CA ALA A 199 -9.75 -11.71 19.48
C ALA A 199 -11.03 -11.59 20.34
N MET A 200 -10.91 -11.27 21.62
CA MET A 200 -12.04 -11.08 22.53
C MET A 200 -12.79 -9.76 22.30
N ASP A 201 -12.10 -8.73 21.78
CA ASP A 201 -12.70 -7.44 21.44
C ASP A 201 -12.22 -6.98 20.07
N THR A 202 -12.99 -7.33 19.07
CA THR A 202 -12.71 -6.98 17.66
C THR A 202 -12.95 -5.51 17.33
N THR A 203 -13.40 -4.70 18.29
CA THR A 203 -13.54 -3.25 18.12
C THR A 203 -12.24 -2.49 18.38
N MET A 204 -11.32 -3.07 19.14
CA MET A 204 -10.00 -2.47 19.36
C MET A 204 -9.23 -2.35 18.04
N ARG A 205 -8.61 -1.20 17.85
CA ARG A 205 -7.78 -0.90 16.68
C ARG A 205 -6.42 -0.41 17.13
N PHE A 206 -5.37 -1.08 16.64
CA PHE A 206 -3.98 -0.70 16.85
C PHE A 206 -3.41 -0.32 15.49
N GLN A 207 -3.36 0.97 15.24
CA GLN A 207 -3.03 1.56 13.94
C GLN A 207 -2.07 2.72 14.14
N PRO A 208 -1.43 3.21 13.07
CA PRO A 208 -0.55 4.38 13.13
C PRO A 208 -1.21 5.58 13.81
N VAL A 209 -0.45 6.29 14.63
CA VAL A 209 -0.93 7.48 15.37
C VAL A 209 -0.09 8.70 15.03
N VAL A 210 -0.72 9.88 15.04
CA VAL A 210 -0.02 11.15 14.87
C VAL A 210 0.95 11.35 16.02
N ASP A 211 2.23 11.49 15.70
CA ASP A 211 3.33 11.76 16.64
C ASP A 211 4.13 13.02 16.25
N GLU A 212 3.79 13.66 15.13
CA GLU A 212 4.50 14.81 14.54
C GLU A 212 5.98 14.54 14.23
N HIS A 213 6.31 13.27 14.06
CA HIS A 213 7.66 12.75 13.83
C HIS A 213 7.72 11.87 12.59
N VAL A 214 6.93 10.81 12.60
CA VAL A 214 6.74 9.89 11.47
C VAL A 214 5.40 10.15 10.80
N ILE A 215 4.38 10.48 11.59
CA ILE A 215 3.03 10.78 11.11
C ILE A 215 2.62 12.18 11.55
N PHE A 216 2.24 12.98 10.56
CA PHE A 216 1.88 14.38 10.75
C PHE A 216 0.37 14.59 10.72
N SER A 217 -0.10 15.55 11.51
CA SER A 217 -1.53 15.91 11.57
C SER A 217 -2.00 16.69 10.33
N ASN A 218 -1.09 17.30 9.57
CA ASN A 218 -1.44 18.14 8.42
C ASN A 218 -0.43 18.01 7.28
N TYR A 219 -0.68 17.09 6.36
CA TYR A 219 0.18 16.84 5.20
C TYR A 219 0.16 17.98 4.16
N SER A 220 -0.97 18.68 4.00
CA SER A 220 -1.01 19.87 3.14
C SER A 220 -0.05 20.95 3.64
N ALA A 221 0.04 21.15 4.96
CA ALA A 221 1.03 22.06 5.53
C ALA A 221 2.47 21.55 5.31
N GLN A 222 2.73 20.25 5.39
CA GLN A 222 4.06 19.69 5.11
C GLN A 222 4.49 19.96 3.65
N TYR A 223 3.59 19.79 2.67
CA TYR A 223 3.85 20.18 1.28
C TYR A 223 4.17 21.66 1.16
N GLY A 224 3.36 22.54 1.78
CA GLY A 224 3.58 23.98 1.75
C GLY A 224 4.91 24.46 2.38
N LEU A 225 5.44 23.68 3.31
CA LEU A 225 6.74 23.90 3.96
C LEU A 225 7.91 23.27 3.18
N GLY A 226 7.64 22.46 2.16
CA GLY A 226 8.67 21.68 1.46
C GLY A 226 9.22 20.50 2.27
N ASN A 227 8.52 20.07 3.31
CA ASN A 227 8.89 18.93 4.16
C ASN A 227 8.36 17.62 3.56
N VAL A 228 8.73 17.35 2.32
CA VAL A 228 8.37 16.14 1.57
C VAL A 228 9.52 15.78 0.65
N SER A 229 9.77 14.49 0.45
CA SER A 229 10.79 14.05 -0.49
C SER A 229 10.43 14.43 -1.93
N THR A 230 11.40 14.87 -2.71
CA THR A 230 11.20 15.33 -4.10
C THR A 230 11.30 14.20 -5.11
N ILE A 231 10.78 13.03 -4.80
CA ILE A 231 10.80 11.83 -5.66
C ILE A 231 9.55 11.73 -6.53
N ALA A 232 9.67 11.10 -7.70
CA ALA A 232 8.54 10.81 -8.57
C ALA A 232 7.58 9.78 -7.95
N ALA A 233 6.29 9.83 -8.33
CA ALA A 233 5.30 8.87 -7.85
C ALA A 233 4.37 8.36 -8.95
N ILE A 234 4.00 7.07 -8.85
CA ILE A 234 2.77 6.54 -9.41
C ILE A 234 1.73 6.52 -8.29
N ILE A 235 0.53 7.03 -8.54
CA ILE A 235 -0.59 7.00 -7.61
C ILE A 235 -1.80 6.42 -8.33
N GLY A 236 -2.32 5.30 -7.85
CA GLY A 236 -3.43 4.59 -8.48
C GLY A 236 -4.53 4.17 -7.53
N THR A 237 -5.65 3.79 -8.14
CA THR A 237 -6.82 3.23 -7.45
C THR A 237 -7.45 2.14 -8.31
N ASN A 238 -8.29 1.31 -7.70
CA ASN A 238 -9.12 0.36 -8.41
C ASN A 238 -10.52 0.93 -8.64
N GLN A 239 -11.22 0.43 -9.65
CA GLN A 239 -12.52 0.96 -10.05
C GLN A 239 -13.59 0.84 -8.94
N HIS A 240 -13.57 -0.24 -8.17
CA HIS A 240 -14.57 -0.58 -7.14
C HIS A 240 -13.90 -1.00 -5.82
N GLU A 241 -13.12 -0.10 -5.22
CA GLU A 241 -12.27 -0.35 -4.05
C GLU A 241 -12.94 -1.16 -2.92
N LEU A 242 -14.17 -0.85 -2.57
CA LEU A 242 -14.85 -1.46 -1.43
C LEU A 242 -15.77 -2.63 -1.81
N SER A 243 -15.86 -3.01 -3.07
CA SER A 243 -16.82 -4.03 -3.54
C SER A 243 -16.62 -5.41 -2.91
N ALA A 244 -15.39 -5.80 -2.58
CA ALA A 244 -15.08 -7.07 -1.92
C ALA A 244 -15.18 -7.02 -0.39
N THR A 245 -15.18 -5.83 0.22
CA THR A 245 -15.19 -5.66 1.69
C THR A 245 -16.59 -5.77 2.27
N TYR A 246 -17.60 -5.33 1.50
CA TYR A 246 -18.99 -5.38 1.91
C TYR A 246 -19.69 -6.47 1.11
N PRO A 247 -20.19 -7.54 1.77
CA PRO A 247 -20.96 -8.60 1.08
C PRO A 247 -22.13 -7.95 0.34
N GLN A 248 -22.07 -7.97 -0.96
CA GLN A 248 -23.16 -7.51 -1.81
C GLN A 248 -24.31 -8.47 -1.62
N HIS A 249 -25.46 -7.97 -1.26
CA HIS A 249 -26.67 -8.78 -1.30
C HIS A 249 -26.86 -9.27 -2.74
N LEU A 250 -26.85 -10.58 -2.89
CA LEU A 250 -27.05 -11.33 -4.13
C LEU A 250 -28.06 -10.61 -5.03
N GLY A 251 -27.62 -10.11 -6.17
CA GLY A 251 -28.46 -9.54 -7.20
C GLY A 251 -28.27 -8.07 -7.57
N ASN A 252 -27.41 -7.29 -6.87
CA ASN A 252 -27.07 -5.94 -7.32
C ASN A 252 -25.54 -5.81 -7.39
N PRO A 253 -24.93 -5.88 -8.57
CA PRO A 253 -23.47 -5.90 -8.74
C PRO A 253 -22.78 -4.59 -8.37
N THR A 254 -23.50 -3.47 -8.27
CA THR A 254 -22.96 -2.18 -7.81
C THR A 254 -23.88 -1.60 -6.74
N ASN A 255 -23.33 -1.40 -5.53
CA ASN A 255 -24.00 -0.59 -4.55
C ASN A 255 -23.44 0.84 -4.65
N PRO A 256 -24.17 1.82 -5.18
CA PRO A 256 -23.68 3.18 -5.38
C PRO A 256 -23.16 3.83 -4.09
N THR A 257 -23.69 3.44 -2.94
CA THR A 257 -23.25 3.94 -1.64
C THR A 257 -21.85 3.40 -1.28
N ILE A 258 -21.59 2.13 -1.59
CA ILE A 258 -20.27 1.51 -1.35
C ILE A 258 -19.23 2.14 -2.27
N ASP A 259 -19.55 2.32 -3.56
CA ASP A 259 -18.66 3.00 -4.50
C ASP A 259 -18.42 4.46 -4.10
N LEU A 260 -19.44 5.16 -3.59
CA LEU A 260 -19.30 6.52 -3.06
C LEU A 260 -18.27 6.59 -1.91
N TYR A 261 -18.36 5.68 -0.94
CA TYR A 261 -17.40 5.61 0.16
C TYR A 261 -16.01 5.16 -0.31
N GLY A 262 -15.93 4.26 -1.28
CA GLY A 262 -14.68 3.85 -1.92
C GLY A 262 -14.01 5.04 -2.63
N ASN A 263 -14.76 5.79 -3.42
CA ASN A 263 -14.25 6.99 -4.08
C ASN A 263 -13.79 8.05 -3.08
N TYR A 264 -14.59 8.32 -2.05
CA TYR A 264 -14.20 9.27 -1.02
C TYR A 264 -12.90 8.86 -0.30
N SER A 265 -12.77 7.59 0.05
CA SER A 265 -11.63 7.13 0.85
C SER A 265 -10.35 6.97 0.04
N PHE A 266 -10.42 6.39 -1.15
CA PHE A 266 -9.26 6.05 -1.96
C PHE A 266 -9.02 7.03 -3.10
N LEU A 267 -10.04 7.28 -3.93
CA LEU A 267 -9.89 8.15 -5.08
C LEU A 267 -9.64 9.60 -4.65
N CYS A 268 -10.40 10.16 -3.69
CA CYS A 268 -10.20 11.54 -3.26
C CYS A 268 -8.84 11.75 -2.58
N ALA A 269 -8.40 10.78 -1.78
CA ALA A 269 -7.05 10.83 -1.21
C ALA A 269 -5.96 10.83 -2.30
N ALA A 270 -6.13 10.02 -3.35
CA ALA A 270 -5.22 9.99 -4.49
C ALA A 270 -5.26 11.30 -5.31
N VAL A 271 -6.44 11.88 -5.53
CA VAL A 271 -6.62 13.18 -6.21
C VAL A 271 -5.95 14.30 -5.44
N GLN A 272 -6.23 14.43 -4.14
CA GLN A 272 -5.65 15.46 -3.28
C GLN A 272 -4.13 15.34 -3.20
N SER A 273 -3.59 14.12 -3.02
CA SER A 273 -2.14 13.89 -3.05
C SER A 273 -1.53 14.29 -4.38
N SER A 274 -2.19 13.97 -5.51
CA SER A 274 -1.68 14.30 -6.85
C SER A 274 -1.66 15.80 -7.08
N ARG A 275 -2.70 16.54 -6.67
CA ARG A 275 -2.78 18.00 -6.76
C ARG A 275 -1.70 18.68 -5.90
N LEU A 276 -1.51 18.25 -4.65
CA LEU A 276 -0.46 18.78 -3.77
C LEU A 276 0.95 18.52 -4.32
N ARG A 277 1.16 17.37 -4.95
CA ARG A 277 2.42 17.04 -5.60
C ARG A 277 2.65 17.89 -6.85
N GLU A 278 1.59 18.13 -7.66
CA GLU A 278 1.64 19.03 -8.80
C GLU A 278 1.98 20.45 -8.38
N ASP A 279 1.31 20.99 -7.36
CA ASP A 279 1.58 22.31 -6.79
C ASP A 279 3.03 22.44 -6.27
N ALA A 280 3.61 21.35 -5.77
CA ALA A 280 5.00 21.27 -5.36
C ALA A 280 5.99 21.00 -6.52
N GLY A 281 5.51 20.86 -7.76
CA GLY A 281 6.32 20.60 -8.95
C GLY A 281 6.89 19.18 -9.02
N LEU A 282 6.28 18.21 -8.33
CA LEU A 282 6.74 16.82 -8.25
C LEU A 282 6.13 15.95 -9.36
N THR A 283 6.97 15.17 -10.03
CA THR A 283 6.52 14.23 -11.07
C THR A 283 5.55 13.21 -10.50
N THR A 284 4.35 13.15 -11.10
CA THR A 284 3.28 12.25 -10.68
C THR A 284 2.61 11.63 -11.90
N TYR A 285 2.39 10.32 -11.84
CA TYR A 285 1.62 9.53 -12.80
C TYR A 285 0.39 8.96 -12.13
N ARG A 286 -0.75 8.95 -12.83
CA ARG A 286 -2.02 8.48 -12.29
C ARG A 286 -2.57 7.32 -13.09
N PHE A 287 -3.10 6.29 -12.39
CA PHE A 287 -3.86 5.23 -13.02
C PHE A 287 -5.13 4.88 -12.27
N ARG A 288 -6.05 4.21 -12.99
CA ARG A 288 -7.10 3.38 -12.42
C ARG A 288 -7.02 1.99 -13.04
N TYR A 289 -7.09 0.98 -12.19
CA TYR A 289 -7.20 -0.39 -12.64
C TYR A 289 -8.68 -0.75 -12.79
N ASP A 290 -9.07 -1.16 -14.01
CA ASP A 290 -10.45 -1.50 -14.39
C ASP A 290 -10.59 -3.00 -14.75
N GLY A 291 -9.54 -3.81 -14.51
CA GLY A 291 -9.51 -5.22 -14.88
C GLY A 291 -10.46 -6.09 -14.05
N SER A 292 -11.32 -6.82 -14.71
CA SER A 292 -12.23 -7.79 -14.09
C SER A 292 -12.07 -9.15 -14.78
N PHE A 293 -11.50 -10.12 -14.07
CA PHE A 293 -11.16 -11.43 -14.60
C PHE A 293 -11.70 -12.54 -13.72
N PRO A 294 -12.33 -13.61 -14.29
CA PRO A 294 -13.00 -14.65 -13.50
C PRO A 294 -12.10 -15.41 -12.52
N ASN A 295 -10.80 -15.52 -12.82
CA ASN A 295 -9.85 -16.21 -11.94
C ASN A 295 -9.26 -15.30 -10.82
N ILE A 296 -9.54 -14.00 -10.86
CA ILE A 296 -9.29 -13.08 -9.76
C ILE A 296 -10.58 -12.80 -9.00
N ASN A 297 -11.70 -12.79 -9.71
CA ASN A 297 -13.04 -12.55 -9.18
C ASN A 297 -13.85 -13.87 -9.20
N PRO A 298 -13.57 -14.85 -8.30
CA PRO A 298 -14.20 -16.17 -8.34
C PRO A 298 -15.69 -16.12 -7.99
N GLU A 299 -16.12 -15.07 -7.29
CA GLU A 299 -17.52 -14.75 -7.06
C GLU A 299 -17.96 -13.60 -7.99
N GLU A 300 -19.25 -13.37 -8.14
CA GLU A 300 -19.80 -12.27 -8.95
C GLU A 300 -19.54 -10.90 -8.27
N TYR A 301 -18.28 -10.60 -7.95
CA TYR A 301 -17.90 -9.27 -7.51
C TYR A 301 -17.88 -8.31 -8.70
N PRO A 302 -18.41 -7.12 -8.58
CA PRO A 302 -18.41 -6.16 -9.67
C PRO A 302 -17.01 -5.53 -9.82
N GLY A 303 -16.37 -5.80 -10.95
CA GLY A 303 -15.20 -5.08 -11.42
C GLY A 303 -13.93 -5.31 -10.61
N ALA A 304 -13.03 -4.33 -10.71
CA ALA A 304 -11.73 -4.31 -10.05
C ALA A 304 -11.90 -3.86 -8.58
N TYR A 305 -11.88 -4.80 -7.66
CA TYR A 305 -11.95 -4.56 -6.22
C TYR A 305 -10.57 -4.23 -5.64
N HIS A 306 -10.51 -3.80 -4.39
CA HIS A 306 -9.29 -3.49 -3.65
C HIS A 306 -8.25 -4.61 -3.71
N ALA A 307 -7.04 -4.31 -4.14
CA ALA A 307 -5.92 -5.24 -4.35
C ALA A 307 -6.08 -6.22 -5.54
N ALA A 308 -7.10 -6.06 -6.42
CA ALA A 308 -7.30 -6.93 -7.58
C ALA A 308 -6.19 -6.78 -8.64
N GLU A 309 -5.45 -5.68 -8.65
CA GLU A 309 -4.31 -5.42 -9.53
C GLU A 309 -3.05 -6.19 -9.12
N LEU A 310 -2.90 -6.55 -7.84
CA LEU A 310 -1.68 -7.18 -7.33
C LEU A 310 -1.34 -8.50 -8.01
N PRO A 311 -2.27 -9.47 -8.16
CA PRO A 311 -1.98 -10.71 -8.90
C PRO A 311 -1.53 -10.46 -10.35
N MET A 312 -1.94 -9.33 -10.95
CA MET A 312 -1.53 -8.95 -12.29
C MET A 312 -0.08 -8.47 -12.32
N VAL A 313 0.30 -7.58 -11.41
CA VAL A 313 1.67 -7.05 -11.34
C VAL A 313 2.65 -8.14 -10.88
N PHE A 314 2.30 -8.92 -9.86
CA PHE A 314 3.13 -10.05 -9.43
C PHE A 314 3.22 -11.18 -10.46
N GLY A 315 2.22 -11.29 -11.36
CA GLY A 315 2.15 -12.35 -12.38
C GLY A 315 1.67 -13.69 -11.82
N THR A 316 0.83 -13.64 -10.77
CA THR A 316 0.26 -14.81 -10.09
C THR A 316 -1.23 -15.03 -10.42
N ALA A 317 -1.81 -14.21 -11.29
CA ALA A 317 -3.24 -14.23 -11.61
C ALA A 317 -3.74 -15.60 -12.10
N GLY A 318 -2.88 -16.37 -12.79
CA GLY A 318 -3.21 -17.71 -13.32
C GLY A 318 -2.98 -18.87 -12.36
N ASP A 319 -2.49 -18.63 -11.14
CA ASP A 319 -1.97 -19.69 -10.28
C ASP A 319 -3.06 -20.38 -9.42
N TYR A 320 -4.20 -19.72 -9.14
CA TYR A 320 -5.12 -20.18 -8.10
C TYR A 320 -6.50 -20.62 -8.61
N HIS A 321 -7.18 -19.81 -9.42
CA HIS A 321 -8.56 -20.05 -9.86
C HIS A 321 -8.69 -20.35 -11.36
N GLY A 322 -7.64 -20.89 -11.95
CA GLY A 322 -7.56 -21.25 -13.35
C GLY A 322 -6.65 -20.32 -14.16
N ALA A 323 -6.30 -20.79 -15.36
CA ALA A 323 -5.36 -20.10 -16.23
C ALA A 323 -5.89 -18.72 -16.66
N SER A 324 -4.99 -17.76 -16.78
CA SER A 324 -5.25 -16.46 -17.35
C SER A 324 -5.65 -16.56 -18.83
N THR A 325 -6.49 -15.64 -19.28
CA THR A 325 -6.74 -15.47 -20.71
C THR A 325 -5.58 -14.76 -21.40
N PRO A 326 -5.39 -14.86 -22.73
CA PRO A 326 -4.38 -14.12 -23.43
C PRO A 326 -4.48 -12.59 -23.26
N TYR A 327 -5.68 -12.05 -23.10
CA TYR A 327 -5.90 -10.64 -22.80
C TYR A 327 -5.43 -10.29 -21.39
N GLN A 328 -5.76 -11.12 -20.41
CA GLN A 328 -5.31 -10.95 -19.03
C GLN A 328 -3.78 -11.00 -18.93
N ASP A 329 -3.13 -11.95 -19.59
CA ASP A 329 -1.67 -12.02 -19.66
C ASP A 329 -1.06 -10.76 -20.28
N ALA A 330 -1.68 -10.22 -21.35
CA ALA A 330 -1.24 -8.97 -21.97
C ALA A 330 -1.36 -7.77 -21.01
N VAL A 331 -2.44 -7.68 -20.21
CA VAL A 331 -2.60 -6.66 -19.17
C VAL A 331 -1.53 -6.83 -18.08
N SER A 332 -1.36 -8.05 -17.55
CA SER A 332 -0.33 -8.36 -16.55
C SER A 332 1.06 -7.96 -17.02
N HIS A 333 1.48 -8.40 -18.20
CA HIS A 333 2.79 -8.06 -18.76
C HIS A 333 2.97 -6.56 -18.98
N LYS A 334 1.92 -5.86 -19.45
CA LYS A 334 1.99 -4.41 -19.65
C LYS A 334 2.16 -3.66 -18.33
N MET A 335 1.44 -4.04 -17.27
CA MET A 335 1.61 -3.48 -15.94
C MET A 335 3.03 -3.71 -15.41
N GLN A 336 3.51 -4.95 -15.49
CA GLN A 336 4.87 -5.32 -15.12
C GLN A 336 5.94 -4.50 -15.85
N ASP A 337 5.77 -4.30 -17.16
CA ASP A 337 6.72 -3.51 -17.97
C ASP A 337 6.70 -2.03 -17.55
N LEU A 338 5.53 -1.46 -17.25
CA LEU A 338 5.40 -0.08 -16.81
C LEU A 338 6.00 0.14 -15.41
N TRP A 339 5.75 -0.77 -14.45
CA TRP A 339 6.39 -0.73 -13.12
C TRP A 339 7.92 -0.81 -13.24
N LEU A 340 8.41 -1.64 -14.17
CA LEU A 340 9.84 -1.76 -14.45
C LEU A 340 10.43 -0.50 -15.10
N GLU A 341 9.75 0.09 -16.07
CA GLU A 341 10.20 1.35 -16.69
C GLU A 341 10.23 2.50 -15.68
N PHE A 342 9.24 2.55 -14.77
CA PHE A 342 9.29 3.49 -13.65
C PHE A 342 10.48 3.20 -12.71
N ALA A 343 10.74 1.94 -12.38
CA ALA A 343 11.85 1.58 -11.52
C ALA A 343 13.23 1.89 -12.15
N LYS A 344 13.34 1.83 -13.47
CA LYS A 344 14.57 2.22 -14.20
C LYS A 344 14.81 3.72 -14.20
N ASP A 345 13.76 4.50 -14.41
CA ASP A 345 13.80 5.98 -14.47
C ASP A 345 12.45 6.54 -13.97
N PRO A 346 12.31 6.81 -12.66
CA PRO A 346 11.07 7.31 -12.10
C PRO A 346 10.59 8.65 -12.69
N GLU A 347 11.52 9.47 -13.18
CA GLU A 347 11.18 10.79 -13.73
C GLU A 347 10.68 10.72 -15.19
N GLN A 348 11.27 9.88 -16.03
CA GLN A 348 11.04 9.91 -17.47
C GLN A 348 10.57 8.55 -18.03
N GLY A 349 10.81 7.44 -17.35
CA GLY A 349 10.58 6.09 -17.88
C GLY A 349 9.17 5.89 -18.39
N LEU A 350 8.16 6.29 -17.62
CA LEU A 350 6.76 6.16 -18.01
C LEU A 350 6.38 7.13 -19.15
N ALA A 351 6.86 8.36 -19.13
CA ALA A 351 6.62 9.33 -20.20
C ALA A 351 7.22 8.81 -21.53
N ASN A 352 8.41 8.23 -21.49
CA ASN A 352 9.04 7.59 -22.64
C ASN A 352 8.27 6.35 -23.12
N ALA A 353 7.56 5.66 -22.22
CA ALA A 353 6.70 4.52 -22.53
C ALA A 353 5.28 4.91 -22.99
N GLY A 354 4.98 6.22 -23.09
CA GLY A 354 3.71 6.77 -23.56
C GLY A 354 2.64 6.98 -22.47
N TRP A 355 3.04 7.00 -21.19
CA TRP A 355 2.15 7.34 -20.09
C TRP A 355 2.39 8.81 -19.69
N GLY A 356 1.46 9.71 -20.03
CA GLY A 356 1.56 11.14 -19.73
C GLY A 356 1.49 11.44 -18.23
N ARG A 357 2.11 12.55 -17.82
CA ARG A 357 2.13 13.00 -16.42
C ARG A 357 0.80 13.61 -16.02
N TYR A 358 0.50 13.56 -14.72
CA TYR A 358 -0.68 14.21 -14.15
C TYR A 358 -0.71 15.73 -14.41
N ALA A 359 0.42 16.41 -14.29
CA ALA A 359 0.58 17.84 -14.60
C ALA A 359 0.28 18.20 -16.08
N ASP A 360 0.34 17.22 -16.98
CA ASP A 360 -0.06 17.39 -18.39
C ASP A 360 -1.56 17.10 -18.59
N GLY A 361 -2.33 16.95 -17.52
CA GLY A 361 -3.75 16.60 -17.53
C GLY A 361 -4.00 15.14 -17.96
N LYS A 362 -3.06 14.23 -17.74
CA LYS A 362 -3.08 12.84 -18.22
C LYS A 362 -3.17 11.83 -17.10
N ALA A 363 -3.86 10.73 -17.40
CA ALA A 363 -3.92 9.51 -16.59
C ALA A 363 -4.09 8.31 -17.51
N VAL A 364 -4.04 7.09 -16.95
CA VAL A 364 -4.30 5.86 -17.71
C VAL A 364 -5.32 4.96 -17.00
N LEU A 365 -6.10 4.24 -17.80
CA LEU A 365 -6.85 3.07 -17.39
C LEU A 365 -6.07 1.81 -17.75
N LEU A 366 -6.02 0.85 -16.83
CA LEU A 366 -5.32 -0.42 -16.99
C LEU A 366 -6.33 -1.58 -16.96
N GLY A 367 -6.30 -2.44 -17.97
CA GLY A 367 -7.11 -3.66 -18.00
C GLY A 367 -8.59 -3.47 -18.27
N GLY A 368 -9.01 -2.29 -18.73
CA GLY A 368 -10.39 -2.01 -19.11
C GLY A 368 -10.84 -2.71 -20.40
N THR A 369 -12.11 -2.54 -20.77
CA THR A 369 -12.68 -3.17 -21.97
C THR A 369 -12.21 -2.54 -23.28
N ALA A 370 -11.70 -1.31 -23.26
CA ALA A 370 -11.23 -0.58 -24.44
C ALA A 370 -9.82 -1.00 -24.87
N GLY A 371 -9.00 -1.50 -23.95
CA GLY A 371 -7.64 -1.95 -24.25
C GLY A 371 -6.83 -2.32 -22.99
N VAL A 372 -5.64 -2.84 -23.23
CA VAL A 372 -4.68 -3.20 -22.17
C VAL A 372 -4.29 -1.96 -21.34
N ILE A 373 -4.10 -0.85 -22.02
CA ILE A 373 -3.87 0.49 -21.47
C ILE A 373 -4.60 1.51 -22.34
N GLU A 374 -5.22 2.50 -21.71
CA GLU A 374 -5.91 3.60 -22.38
C GLU A 374 -5.50 4.92 -21.70
N GLU A 375 -5.00 5.89 -22.46
CA GLU A 375 -4.75 7.23 -21.95
C GLU A 375 -6.07 8.00 -21.88
N ILE A 376 -6.34 8.61 -20.72
CA ILE A 376 -7.53 9.45 -20.47
C ILE A 376 -7.13 10.81 -19.89
N GLY A 377 -8.07 11.74 -19.82
CA GLY A 377 -7.89 12.97 -19.09
C GLY A 377 -7.84 12.71 -17.56
N ALA A 378 -6.91 13.35 -16.86
CA ALA A 378 -6.86 13.26 -15.40
C ALA A 378 -8.17 13.70 -14.74
N SER A 379 -8.80 14.77 -15.25
CA SER A 379 -10.11 15.24 -14.77
C SER A 379 -11.25 14.23 -14.99
N GLU A 380 -11.15 13.38 -16.00
CA GLU A 380 -12.13 12.32 -16.26
C GLU A 380 -11.98 11.21 -15.19
N LEU A 381 -10.76 10.90 -14.81
CA LEU A 381 -10.49 9.95 -13.72
C LEU A 381 -10.93 10.50 -12.37
N ASP A 382 -10.71 11.80 -12.13
CA ASP A 382 -10.93 12.46 -10.84
C ASP A 382 -12.42 12.78 -10.54
N ILE A 383 -13.30 12.79 -11.55
CA ILE A 383 -14.71 13.19 -11.42
C ILE A 383 -15.48 12.40 -10.33
N GLY A 384 -15.09 11.16 -10.07
CA GLY A 384 -15.68 10.36 -9.01
C GLY A 384 -15.44 10.93 -7.61
N CYS A 385 -14.33 11.64 -7.38
CA CYS A 385 -14.06 12.35 -6.14
C CYS A 385 -14.94 13.59 -5.99
N ASP A 386 -15.04 14.44 -7.01
CA ASP A 386 -15.86 15.65 -6.96
C ASP A 386 -17.32 15.30 -6.63
N ILE A 387 -17.86 14.23 -7.22
CA ILE A 387 -19.21 13.71 -6.93
C ILE A 387 -19.33 13.20 -5.48
N ALA A 388 -18.32 12.48 -4.98
CA ALA A 388 -18.33 11.91 -3.64
C ALA A 388 -18.28 13.01 -2.56
N GLU A 389 -17.44 14.01 -2.75
CA GLU A 389 -17.33 15.16 -1.85
C GLU A 389 -18.65 15.96 -1.79
N ASP A 390 -19.25 16.27 -2.94
CA ASP A 390 -20.52 17.02 -3.02
C ASP A 390 -21.66 16.30 -2.29
N ILE A 391 -21.80 14.98 -2.46
CA ILE A 391 -22.86 14.21 -1.81
C ILE A 391 -22.65 14.15 -0.29
N LEU A 392 -21.42 13.89 0.17
CA LEU A 392 -21.13 13.74 1.59
C LEU A 392 -21.21 15.09 2.34
N LEU A 393 -20.77 16.18 1.72
CA LEU A 393 -20.93 17.53 2.28
C LEU A 393 -22.42 17.91 2.42
N THR A 394 -23.23 17.66 1.39
CA THR A 394 -24.67 17.94 1.41
C THR A 394 -25.39 17.12 2.50
N ALA A 395 -24.98 15.85 2.71
CA ALA A 395 -25.55 15.01 3.77
C ALA A 395 -25.16 15.50 5.18
N ALA A 396 -23.95 16.02 5.36
CA ALA A 396 -23.47 16.57 6.62
C ALA A 396 -24.17 17.90 6.99
N GLU A 397 -24.54 18.72 6.01
CA GLU A 397 -25.29 19.97 6.24
C GLU A 397 -26.78 19.73 6.58
N ALA A 398 -27.31 18.54 6.26
CA ALA A 398 -28.71 18.18 6.52
C ALA A 398 -28.96 17.54 7.89
N THR A 399 -27.92 17.26 8.67
CA THR A 399 -27.96 16.68 10.03
C THR A 399 -27.58 17.70 11.09
#